data_bc2f25bf91ea838ec734b609fb3b0140
#
_entry.id   bc2f25bf91ea838ec734b609fb3b0140
#
_cell.length_a   1.000
_cell.length_b   1.000
_cell.length_c   1.000
_cell.angle_alpha   90.00
_cell.angle_beta   90.00
_cell.angle_gamma   90.00
#
_symmetry.space_group_name_H-M   'P 1'
#
loop_
_entity.id
_entity.type
_entity.pdbx_description
1 polymer ?
#
loop_
_entity_poly.entity_id
_entity_poly.type
_entity_poly.pdbx_seq_one_letter_code
_entity_poly.pdbx_strand_id
1 'polypeptide(L)'
;MTRASEAVPVVAVVGRPNVGKSTLVNRILGSRQAVVADKPGVTRDRVAYDALWNGRAFTLVDTGGWEPSIEGTQSLAARVAAQARVAVDAADAVLFVVDATVGVTDADAAVASVLRRSGKPVVVAANKVDDARAEPEVAALWSLGLGEPAPVSALHGRGSGDLLDLVLDALPDAPRATDAEEGPRRVALLGRPNVGKSSLLNKLAGHQRSLVDPVAGTTRDPVDELVELGGTTWRFVDTAGIRRRFIQNQGADYYAALRTAGALDRAEVAVVLVDASEPLTEQDLRIISMVIEAGRALVIVYNKWDLVDSERQRYLEREIDRQLHNARWAPRVNISAATGRHIDRLVPALEKALAGWETRVPTGRLNAWLTGLVAATPPPVRGGRQPKILFATQAGVRPPHFVLFTSGFLEAGYRRFVERRLREEFGFDGSPVQVSVRVRAKRESHSGRRPAGAARRR
;
A
#
# COMPACT_ATOMS: atom_id res chain seq x y z
N MET A 1 18.13 24.69 17.82
CA MET A 1 17.24 23.74 18.50
C MET A 1 17.18 22.49 17.66
N THR A 2 17.75 21.42 18.14
CA THR A 2 17.94 20.12 17.49
C THR A 2 16.56 19.49 17.27
N ARG A 3 16.20 19.19 16.00
CA ARG A 3 14.99 18.40 15.69
C ARG A 3 15.13 17.04 16.37
N ALA A 4 14.21 16.73 17.29
CA ALA A 4 14.01 15.37 17.76
C ALA A 4 13.65 14.53 16.54
N SER A 5 14.44 13.51 16.24
CA SER A 5 14.11 12.44 15.32
C SER A 5 12.82 11.80 15.85
N GLU A 6 11.69 11.97 15.17
CA GLU A 6 10.45 11.29 15.53
C GLU A 6 10.71 9.79 15.45
N ALA A 7 10.64 9.13 16.58
CA ALA A 7 10.96 7.73 16.70
C ALA A 7 9.85 6.89 16.02
N VAL A 8 10.24 6.00 15.09
CA VAL A 8 9.34 5.04 14.46
C VAL A 8 8.72 4.17 15.56
N PRO A 9 7.37 4.00 15.63
CA PRO A 9 6.73 3.23 16.68
C PRO A 9 7.22 1.79 16.73
N VAL A 10 7.37 1.24 17.93
CA VAL A 10 7.90 -0.10 18.17
C VAL A 10 6.78 -1.05 18.59
N VAL A 11 6.67 -2.18 17.91
CA VAL A 11 5.75 -3.29 18.22
C VAL A 11 6.56 -4.47 18.74
N ALA A 12 6.39 -4.84 20.01
CA ALA A 12 6.99 -6.03 20.55
C ALA A 12 6.15 -7.27 20.26
N VAL A 13 6.75 -8.31 19.68
CA VAL A 13 6.11 -9.61 19.46
C VAL A 13 6.44 -10.53 20.63
N VAL A 14 5.44 -10.83 21.46
CA VAL A 14 5.61 -11.64 22.68
C VAL A 14 4.74 -12.90 22.63
N GLY A 15 5.08 -13.89 23.44
CA GLY A 15 4.37 -15.17 23.56
C GLY A 15 5.33 -16.30 23.90
N ARG A 16 4.80 -17.43 24.39
CA ARG A 16 5.60 -18.61 24.73
C ARG A 16 6.37 -19.19 23.53
N PRO A 17 7.38 -20.04 23.74
CA PRO A 17 8.05 -20.74 22.64
C PRO A 17 7.06 -21.57 21.80
N ASN A 18 7.36 -21.72 20.52
CA ASN A 18 6.61 -22.55 19.54
C ASN A 18 5.16 -22.14 19.22
N VAL A 19 4.70 -20.95 19.64
CA VAL A 19 3.40 -20.40 19.20
C VAL A 19 3.44 -19.85 17.77
N GLY A 20 4.63 -19.72 17.17
CA GLY A 20 4.81 -19.26 15.80
C GLY A 20 5.14 -17.78 15.65
N LYS A 21 5.73 -17.12 16.68
CA LYS A 21 6.17 -15.70 16.63
C LYS A 21 7.05 -15.42 15.42
N SER A 22 8.18 -16.08 15.30
CA SER A 22 9.13 -15.85 14.19
C SER A 22 8.53 -16.24 12.83
N THR A 23 7.62 -17.22 12.78
CA THR A 23 6.86 -17.54 11.56
C THR A 23 5.94 -16.39 11.18
N LEU A 24 5.28 -15.76 12.16
CA LEU A 24 4.41 -14.61 11.94
C LEU A 24 5.21 -13.38 11.51
N VAL A 25 6.32 -13.08 12.21
CA VAL A 25 7.24 -12.00 11.84
C VAL A 25 7.77 -12.22 10.42
N ASN A 26 8.28 -13.40 10.09
CA ASN A 26 8.73 -13.71 8.73
C ASN A 26 7.60 -13.62 7.70
N ARG A 27 6.37 -13.91 8.07
CA ARG A 27 5.21 -13.73 7.20
C ARG A 27 4.92 -12.26 6.93
N ILE A 28 4.99 -11.44 7.97
CA ILE A 28 4.82 -9.97 7.87
C ILE A 28 5.93 -9.39 6.99
N LEU A 29 7.19 -9.76 7.24
CA LEU A 29 8.38 -9.29 6.50
C LEU A 29 8.46 -9.86 5.07
N GLY A 30 8.04 -11.11 4.85
CA GLY A 30 8.02 -11.77 3.54
C GLY A 30 6.88 -11.29 2.63
N SER A 31 5.97 -10.46 3.12
CA SER A 31 5.13 -9.64 2.26
C SER A 31 6.03 -8.58 1.63
N ARG A 32 6.11 -8.46 0.28
CA ARG A 32 7.02 -7.57 -0.49
C ARG A 32 6.93 -6.07 -0.14
N GLN A 33 6.35 -5.71 0.98
CA GLN A 33 6.13 -4.35 1.48
C GLN A 33 6.86 -4.05 2.79
N ALA A 34 7.49 -5.05 3.40
CA ALA A 34 8.45 -4.79 4.46
C ALA A 34 9.81 -4.52 3.81
N VAL A 35 10.18 -3.27 3.72
CA VAL A 35 11.54 -2.89 3.35
C VAL A 35 12.42 -3.20 4.55
N VAL A 36 13.22 -4.26 4.44
CA VAL A 36 14.21 -4.61 5.46
C VAL A 36 15.40 -3.69 5.27
N ALA A 37 15.58 -2.75 6.18
CA ALA A 37 16.82 -2.02 6.31
C ALA A 37 17.60 -2.65 7.47
N ASP A 38 18.63 -3.46 7.17
CA ASP A 38 19.62 -3.89 8.16
C ASP A 38 20.38 -2.64 8.65
N LYS A 39 20.07 -2.18 9.86
CA LYS A 39 20.92 -1.20 10.55
C LYS A 39 22.00 -1.94 11.33
N PRO A 40 23.30 -1.84 10.94
CA PRO A 40 24.39 -2.33 11.76
C PRO A 40 24.52 -1.45 13.01
N GLY A 41 24.36 -2.04 14.20
CA GLY A 41 24.63 -1.33 15.45
C GLY A 41 23.76 -1.69 16.65
N VAL A 42 22.81 -2.62 16.52
CA VAL A 42 22.04 -3.13 17.67
C VAL A 42 22.68 -4.43 18.14
N THR A 43 23.00 -4.48 19.43
CA THR A 43 23.63 -5.64 20.12
C THR A 43 23.00 -6.98 19.73
N ARG A 44 23.84 -8.02 19.64
CA ARG A 44 23.63 -9.38 19.12
C ARG A 44 22.37 -10.15 19.56
N ASP A 45 21.49 -9.59 20.41
CA ASP A 45 20.44 -10.34 21.12
C ASP A 45 19.01 -9.86 20.85
N ARG A 46 18.77 -8.85 20.00
CA ARG A 46 17.41 -8.40 19.60
C ARG A 46 17.32 -8.30 18.10
N VAL A 47 16.40 -9.06 17.54
CA VAL A 47 16.13 -8.97 16.09
C VAL A 47 15.01 -7.97 15.91
N ALA A 48 15.36 -6.75 15.47
CA ALA A 48 14.45 -5.68 15.14
C ALA A 48 14.33 -5.58 13.60
N TYR A 49 13.11 -5.46 13.11
CA TYR A 49 12.81 -5.37 11.68
C TYR A 49 11.95 -4.16 11.41
N ASP A 50 12.36 -3.31 10.47
CA ASP A 50 11.52 -2.23 9.99
C ASP A 50 10.44 -2.80 9.08
N ALA A 51 9.20 -2.46 9.36
CA ALA A 51 8.02 -2.89 8.63
C ALA A 51 7.22 -1.68 8.17
N LEU A 52 6.60 -1.80 7.00
CA LEU A 52 5.69 -0.80 6.45
C LEU A 52 4.36 -1.48 6.15
N TRP A 53 3.26 -0.98 6.70
CA TRP A 53 1.92 -1.45 6.40
C TRP A 53 0.99 -0.27 6.23
N ASN A 54 0.27 -0.21 5.11
CA ASN A 54 -0.67 0.85 4.78
C ASN A 54 -0.09 2.28 4.86
N GLY A 55 1.19 2.43 4.47
CA GLY A 55 1.87 3.70 4.51
C GLY A 55 2.36 4.12 5.91
N ARG A 56 2.12 3.32 6.97
CA ARG A 56 2.68 3.56 8.31
C ARG A 56 3.89 2.66 8.54
N ALA A 57 5.01 3.30 8.85
CA ALA A 57 6.24 2.60 9.26
C ALA A 57 6.19 2.27 10.74
N PHE A 58 6.65 1.08 11.10
CA PHE A 58 6.84 0.64 12.49
C PHE A 58 7.96 -0.38 12.56
N THR A 59 8.56 -0.55 13.73
CA THR A 59 9.61 -1.54 13.96
C THR A 59 9.03 -2.72 14.72
N LEU A 60 9.15 -3.93 14.15
CA LEU A 60 8.82 -5.19 14.84
C LEU A 60 10.04 -5.68 15.62
N VAL A 61 9.86 -5.97 16.89
CA VAL A 61 10.90 -6.58 17.73
C VAL A 61 10.48 -8.01 18.09
N ASP A 62 11.17 -9.01 17.50
CA ASP A 62 10.93 -10.43 17.84
C ASP A 62 11.70 -10.78 19.11
N THR A 63 10.97 -11.22 20.13
CA THR A 63 11.55 -11.69 21.39
C THR A 63 11.94 -13.17 21.36
N GLY A 64 11.68 -13.88 20.26
CA GLY A 64 11.85 -15.33 20.15
C GLY A 64 13.30 -15.82 20.16
N GLY A 65 14.28 -14.95 19.95
CA GLY A 65 15.71 -15.29 19.95
C GLY A 65 16.47 -14.92 21.24
N TRP A 66 15.79 -14.33 22.21
CA TRP A 66 16.44 -13.82 23.42
C TRP A 66 16.17 -14.75 24.62
N GLU A 67 17.12 -15.60 24.95
CA GLU A 67 17.14 -16.30 26.21
C GLU A 67 17.96 -15.48 27.22
N PRO A 68 17.33 -14.85 28.21
CA PRO A 68 18.09 -14.27 29.30
C PRO A 68 18.80 -15.42 30.03
N SER A 69 20.10 -15.29 30.23
CA SER A 69 20.89 -16.19 31.08
C SER A 69 20.44 -15.98 32.54
N ILE A 70 19.26 -16.46 32.88
CA ILE A 70 18.76 -16.48 34.24
C ILE A 70 19.12 -17.86 34.80
N GLU A 71 20.25 -17.91 35.47
CA GLU A 71 20.65 -19.05 36.29
C GLU A 71 19.67 -19.19 37.47
N GLY A 72 18.88 -20.24 37.47
CA GLY A 72 17.96 -20.54 38.56
C GLY A 72 16.78 -21.41 38.18
N THR A 73 16.23 -22.14 39.12
CA THR A 73 15.09 -23.08 39.07
C THR A 73 13.72 -22.38 38.80
N GLN A 74 13.64 -21.36 37.94
CA GLN A 74 12.37 -20.67 37.62
C GLN A 74 11.55 -21.48 36.62
N SER A 75 10.22 -21.50 36.85
CA SER A 75 9.26 -22.12 35.91
C SER A 75 9.30 -21.47 34.52
N LEU A 76 8.96 -22.23 33.48
CA LEU A 76 8.84 -21.70 32.10
C LEU A 76 7.94 -20.44 32.06
N ALA A 77 6.83 -20.44 32.78
CA ALA A 77 5.93 -19.31 32.87
C ALA A 77 6.60 -18.03 33.41
N ALA A 78 7.43 -18.16 34.46
CA ALA A 78 8.13 -17.03 35.05
C ALA A 78 9.20 -16.46 34.09
N ARG A 79 9.91 -17.31 33.34
CA ARG A 79 10.91 -16.88 32.35
C ARG A 79 10.25 -16.15 31.19
N VAL A 80 9.16 -16.68 30.64
CA VAL A 80 8.43 -16.07 29.51
C VAL A 80 7.80 -14.73 29.92
N ALA A 81 7.27 -14.63 31.15
CA ALA A 81 6.74 -13.39 31.70
C ALA A 81 7.81 -12.32 31.90
N ALA A 82 9.01 -12.70 32.39
CA ALA A 82 10.13 -11.77 32.53
C ALA A 82 10.64 -11.26 31.19
N GLN A 83 10.70 -12.12 30.18
CA GLN A 83 11.06 -11.76 28.80
C GLN A 83 10.03 -10.80 28.20
N ALA A 84 8.74 -11.08 28.39
CA ALA A 84 7.66 -10.20 27.93
C ALA A 84 7.76 -8.81 28.57
N ARG A 85 8.05 -8.71 29.87
CA ARG A 85 8.17 -7.43 30.57
C ARG A 85 9.21 -6.51 29.93
N VAL A 86 10.42 -7.02 29.66
CA VAL A 86 11.50 -6.23 29.06
C VAL A 86 11.14 -5.75 27.66
N ALA A 87 10.44 -6.57 26.88
CA ALA A 87 10.01 -6.20 25.53
C ALA A 87 8.90 -5.13 25.56
N VAL A 88 7.95 -5.27 26.48
CA VAL A 88 6.82 -4.34 26.67
C VAL A 88 7.30 -2.95 27.11
N ASP A 89 8.31 -2.88 27.99
CA ASP A 89 8.84 -1.59 28.46
C ASP A 89 9.43 -0.75 27.33
N ALA A 90 9.94 -1.39 26.27
CA ALA A 90 10.56 -0.75 25.12
C ALA A 90 9.62 -0.55 23.91
N ALA A 91 8.36 -0.98 23.99
CA ALA A 91 7.43 -0.96 22.89
C ALA A 91 6.32 0.08 23.06
N ASP A 92 5.75 0.55 21.96
CA ASP A 92 4.57 1.41 21.94
C ASP A 92 3.28 0.60 21.90
N ALA A 93 3.29 -0.57 21.27
CA ALA A 93 2.22 -1.56 21.28
C ALA A 93 2.78 -2.98 21.34
N VAL A 94 1.94 -3.94 21.71
CA VAL A 94 2.34 -5.34 21.87
C VAL A 94 1.49 -6.26 21.01
N LEU A 95 2.14 -7.10 20.23
CA LEU A 95 1.53 -8.21 19.51
C LEU A 95 1.74 -9.50 20.31
N PHE A 96 0.69 -9.93 21.01
CA PHE A 96 0.72 -11.15 21.83
C PHE A 96 0.25 -12.34 21.01
N VAL A 97 1.19 -13.25 20.71
CA VAL A 97 0.92 -14.43 19.87
C VAL A 97 0.65 -15.65 20.77
N VAL A 98 -0.52 -16.24 20.59
CA VAL A 98 -0.99 -17.43 21.33
C VAL A 98 -1.34 -18.55 20.34
N ASP A 99 -1.16 -19.78 20.73
CA ASP A 99 -1.51 -20.97 19.93
C ASP A 99 -2.98 -21.35 20.21
N ALA A 100 -3.87 -21.08 19.25
CA ALA A 100 -5.29 -21.35 19.38
C ALA A 100 -5.60 -22.84 19.58
N THR A 101 -4.78 -23.73 19.00
CA THR A 101 -5.01 -25.19 19.03
C THR A 101 -4.76 -25.83 20.41
N VAL A 102 -4.01 -25.14 21.27
CA VAL A 102 -3.65 -25.63 22.63
C VAL A 102 -4.53 -24.96 23.69
N GLY A 103 -5.12 -23.79 23.35
CA GLY A 103 -5.82 -22.96 24.32
C GLY A 103 -4.86 -22.19 25.25
N VAL A 104 -5.42 -21.68 26.37
CA VAL A 104 -4.67 -20.87 27.33
C VAL A 104 -3.83 -21.76 28.23
N THR A 105 -2.51 -21.53 28.29
CA THR A 105 -1.58 -22.20 29.20
C THR A 105 -1.20 -21.27 30.36
N ASP A 106 -0.58 -21.84 31.45
CA ASP A 106 -0.07 -21.05 32.57
C ASP A 106 0.94 -19.99 32.12
N ALA A 107 1.76 -20.31 31.09
CA ALA A 107 2.70 -19.35 30.49
C ALA A 107 2.00 -18.22 29.79
N ASP A 108 0.92 -18.49 29.05
CA ASP A 108 0.12 -17.46 28.37
C ASP A 108 -0.60 -16.57 29.41
N ALA A 109 -1.14 -17.16 30.49
CA ALA A 109 -1.77 -16.44 31.59
C ALA A 109 -0.77 -15.54 32.33
N ALA A 110 0.46 -15.99 32.55
CA ALA A 110 1.53 -15.21 33.17
C ALA A 110 1.91 -13.99 32.30
N VAL A 111 2.07 -14.18 30.97
CA VAL A 111 2.30 -13.08 30.03
C VAL A 111 1.13 -12.11 30.02
N ALA A 112 -0.10 -12.60 29.90
CA ALA A 112 -1.30 -11.77 29.91
C ALA A 112 -1.40 -10.90 31.18
N SER A 113 -0.99 -11.45 32.34
CA SER A 113 -0.92 -10.69 33.60
C SER A 113 0.10 -9.54 33.54
N VAL A 114 1.24 -9.73 32.89
CA VAL A 114 2.22 -8.66 32.65
C VAL A 114 1.64 -7.60 31.73
N LEU A 115 1.01 -8.03 30.63
CA LEU A 115 0.44 -7.13 29.62
C LEU A 115 -0.68 -6.26 30.17
N ARG A 116 -1.59 -6.83 30.94
CA ARG A 116 -2.67 -6.05 31.60
C ARG A 116 -2.15 -4.97 32.53
N ARG A 117 -1.02 -5.21 33.21
CA ARG A 117 -0.40 -4.24 34.13
C ARG A 117 0.45 -3.18 33.44
N SER A 118 0.85 -3.42 32.18
CA SER A 118 1.70 -2.47 31.46
C SER A 118 0.97 -1.22 30.99
N GLY A 119 -0.35 -1.28 30.85
CA GLY A 119 -1.17 -0.19 30.26
C GLY A 119 -0.88 0.06 28.79
N LYS A 120 -0.05 -0.74 28.13
CA LYS A 120 0.23 -0.63 26.69
C LYS A 120 -0.91 -1.23 25.86
N PRO A 121 -1.18 -0.70 24.67
CA PRO A 121 -2.09 -1.33 23.72
C PRO A 121 -1.60 -2.75 23.37
N VAL A 122 -2.51 -3.74 23.41
CA VAL A 122 -2.20 -5.13 23.13
C VAL A 122 -3.14 -5.66 22.05
N VAL A 123 -2.58 -6.29 21.03
CA VAL A 123 -3.30 -7.05 20.02
C VAL A 123 -3.00 -8.53 20.24
N VAL A 124 -4.05 -9.34 20.46
CA VAL A 124 -3.92 -10.79 20.64
C VAL A 124 -4.03 -11.49 19.29
N ALA A 125 -2.98 -12.16 18.85
CA ALA A 125 -2.97 -13.01 17.67
C ALA A 125 -3.21 -14.47 18.07
N ALA A 126 -4.39 -14.99 17.79
CA ALA A 126 -4.74 -16.41 17.91
C ALA A 126 -4.14 -17.16 16.71
N ASN A 127 -2.93 -17.65 16.83
CA ASN A 127 -2.21 -18.27 15.72
C ASN A 127 -2.56 -19.76 15.57
N LYS A 128 -2.26 -20.31 14.39
CA LYS A 128 -2.52 -21.69 13.94
C LYS A 128 -4.00 -21.96 13.62
N VAL A 129 -4.78 -20.92 13.38
CA VAL A 129 -6.15 -21.04 12.86
C VAL A 129 -6.07 -21.21 11.33
N ASP A 130 -5.83 -22.45 10.90
CA ASP A 130 -5.51 -22.75 9.50
C ASP A 130 -6.75 -22.76 8.60
N ASP A 131 -7.92 -23.04 9.16
CA ASP A 131 -9.22 -23.03 8.48
C ASP A 131 -10.34 -22.46 9.35
N ALA A 132 -11.54 -22.32 8.77
CA ALA A 132 -12.71 -21.77 9.48
C ALA A 132 -13.23 -22.70 10.60
N ARG A 133 -12.85 -23.99 10.60
CA ARG A 133 -13.30 -24.95 11.61
C ARG A 133 -12.58 -24.78 12.93
N ALA A 134 -11.38 -24.17 12.89
CA ALA A 134 -10.60 -23.86 14.09
C ALA A 134 -10.98 -22.51 14.72
N GLU A 135 -11.88 -21.71 14.11
CA GLU A 135 -12.32 -20.43 14.70
C GLU A 135 -12.99 -20.57 16.09
N PRO A 136 -13.80 -21.59 16.39
CA PRO A 136 -14.36 -21.77 17.73
C PRO A 136 -13.30 -21.92 18.83
N GLU A 137 -12.10 -22.41 18.51
CA GLU A 137 -10.98 -22.56 19.47
C GLU A 137 -10.47 -21.20 19.97
N VAL A 138 -10.65 -20.14 19.16
CA VAL A 138 -10.29 -18.77 19.51
C VAL A 138 -11.09 -18.24 20.70
N ALA A 139 -12.34 -18.72 20.88
CA ALA A 139 -13.20 -18.27 21.97
C ALA A 139 -12.58 -18.51 23.37
N ALA A 140 -11.80 -19.56 23.55
CA ALA A 140 -11.13 -19.82 24.82
C ALA A 140 -10.12 -18.72 25.21
N LEU A 141 -9.55 -18.00 24.23
CA LEU A 141 -8.55 -16.98 24.45
C LEU A 141 -9.11 -15.65 24.97
N TRP A 142 -10.44 -15.45 24.95
CA TRP A 142 -11.10 -14.31 25.60
C TRP A 142 -10.83 -14.27 27.11
N SER A 143 -10.59 -15.44 27.74
CA SER A 143 -10.23 -15.56 29.16
C SER A 143 -8.93 -14.85 29.52
N LEU A 144 -8.08 -14.50 28.54
CA LEU A 144 -6.85 -13.70 28.75
C LEU A 144 -7.15 -12.25 29.15
N GLY A 145 -8.37 -11.72 28.86
CA GLY A 145 -8.80 -10.37 29.26
C GLY A 145 -7.98 -9.26 28.63
N LEU A 146 -7.58 -9.43 27.35
CA LEU A 146 -6.75 -8.50 26.58
C LEU A 146 -7.47 -8.00 25.29
N GLY A 147 -8.79 -8.10 25.22
CA GLY A 147 -9.57 -7.76 24.05
C GLY A 147 -9.84 -8.94 23.12
N GLU A 148 -10.40 -8.67 21.95
CA GLU A 148 -10.77 -9.68 20.95
C GLU A 148 -9.56 -10.34 20.32
N PRO A 149 -9.41 -11.68 20.42
CA PRO A 149 -8.30 -12.37 19.76
C PRO A 149 -8.53 -12.44 18.24
N ALA A 150 -7.55 -11.98 17.46
CA ALA A 150 -7.58 -12.04 16.01
C ALA A 150 -7.16 -13.44 15.50
N PRO A 151 -8.02 -14.19 14.80
CA PRO A 151 -7.67 -15.49 14.25
C PRO A 151 -6.70 -15.35 13.09
N VAL A 152 -5.52 -15.99 13.20
CA VAL A 152 -4.48 -15.94 12.18
C VAL A 152 -3.84 -17.29 11.92
N SER A 153 -3.32 -17.48 10.73
CA SER A 153 -2.39 -18.56 10.40
C SER A 153 -1.09 -17.98 9.88
N ALA A 154 -0.09 -17.89 10.72
CA ALA A 154 1.24 -17.45 10.32
C ALA A 154 1.84 -18.35 9.21
N LEU A 155 1.54 -19.64 9.24
CA LEU A 155 1.99 -20.60 8.24
C LEU A 155 1.30 -20.35 6.87
N HIS A 156 0.03 -20.04 6.89
CA HIS A 156 -0.82 -19.96 5.70
C HIS A 156 -1.13 -18.52 5.26
N GLY A 157 -0.90 -17.53 6.12
CA GLY A 157 -1.16 -16.12 5.85
C GLY A 157 -2.62 -15.71 5.99
N ARG A 158 -3.51 -16.60 6.52
CA ARG A 158 -4.89 -16.25 6.82
C ARG A 158 -4.94 -15.21 7.93
N GLY A 159 -5.80 -14.19 7.81
CA GLY A 159 -5.99 -13.15 8.82
C GLY A 159 -4.80 -12.21 9.04
N SER A 160 -3.67 -12.39 8.31
CA SER A 160 -2.46 -11.56 8.54
C SER A 160 -2.66 -10.09 8.20
N GLY A 161 -3.53 -9.78 7.23
CA GLY A 161 -3.85 -8.40 6.86
C GLY A 161 -4.71 -7.73 7.93
N ASP A 162 -5.77 -8.40 8.38
CA ASP A 162 -6.66 -7.91 9.44
C ASP A 162 -5.88 -7.71 10.75
N LEU A 163 -4.97 -8.66 11.08
CA LEU A 163 -4.08 -8.52 12.23
C LEU A 163 -3.19 -7.28 12.15
N LEU A 164 -2.60 -7.01 10.98
CA LEU A 164 -1.75 -5.83 10.79
C LEU A 164 -2.55 -4.53 10.85
N ASP A 165 -3.81 -4.55 10.41
CA ASP A 165 -4.71 -3.41 10.58
C ASP A 165 -4.96 -3.11 12.06
N LEU A 166 -5.27 -4.14 12.86
CA LEU A 166 -5.41 -4.00 14.32
C LEU A 166 -4.12 -3.53 15.01
N VAL A 167 -2.97 -4.00 14.55
CA VAL A 167 -1.67 -3.52 15.06
C VAL A 167 -1.48 -2.04 14.78
N LEU A 168 -1.83 -1.56 13.57
CA LEU A 168 -1.74 -0.13 13.26
C LEU A 168 -2.72 0.72 14.08
N ASP A 169 -3.92 0.21 14.33
CA ASP A 169 -4.93 0.90 15.13
C ASP A 169 -4.51 0.98 16.62
N ALA A 170 -3.72 0.01 17.08
CA ALA A 170 -3.18 -0.04 18.44
C ALA A 170 -1.94 0.86 18.63
N LEU A 171 -1.26 1.26 17.53
CA LEU A 171 -0.13 2.17 17.63
C LEU A 171 -0.60 3.59 17.92
N PRO A 172 0.14 4.34 18.76
CA PRO A 172 -0.12 5.77 18.94
C PRO A 172 -0.17 6.44 17.57
N ASP A 173 -1.00 7.48 17.43
CA ASP A 173 -1.08 8.29 16.21
C ASP A 173 0.31 8.88 15.90
N ALA A 174 1.20 8.01 15.42
CA ALA A 174 2.40 8.49 14.76
C ALA A 174 1.94 9.12 13.45
N PRO A 175 2.50 10.28 13.06
CA PRO A 175 2.25 10.83 11.74
C PRO A 175 2.40 9.68 10.75
N ARG A 176 1.35 9.42 9.98
CA ARG A 176 1.47 8.45 8.88
C ARG A 176 2.71 8.88 8.12
N ALA A 177 3.52 7.95 7.60
CA ALA A 177 4.66 8.29 6.72
C ALA A 177 4.24 9.16 5.52
N THR A 178 2.94 9.41 5.42
CA THR A 178 2.24 10.30 4.50
C THR A 178 1.96 11.68 5.09
N ASP A 179 1.96 11.85 6.44
CA ASP A 179 1.79 13.14 7.12
C ASP A 179 3.15 13.79 7.42
N ALA A 180 4.28 13.07 7.26
CA ALA A 180 5.64 13.59 7.40
C ALA A 180 6.09 14.53 6.27
N GLU A 181 5.29 14.72 5.26
CA GLU A 181 5.39 15.85 4.35
C GLU A 181 4.19 16.79 4.57
N GLU A 182 4.16 17.48 5.71
CA GLU A 182 3.35 18.68 5.90
C GLU A 182 3.77 19.70 4.84
N GLY A 183 3.14 19.61 3.69
CA GLY A 183 3.41 20.49 2.57
C GLY A 183 2.31 20.37 1.51
N PRO A 184 2.25 21.33 0.62
CA PRO A 184 1.30 21.32 -0.48
C PRO A 184 1.43 20.04 -1.31
N ARG A 185 0.30 19.46 -1.72
CA ARG A 185 0.23 18.29 -2.60
C ARG A 185 1.06 18.49 -3.86
N ARG A 186 1.84 17.49 -4.25
CA ARG A 186 2.80 17.56 -5.36
C ARG A 186 2.16 17.12 -6.67
N VAL A 187 2.20 18.03 -7.65
CA VAL A 187 1.62 17.87 -8.98
C VAL A 187 2.71 17.87 -10.03
N ALA A 188 2.80 16.83 -10.86
CA ALA A 188 3.60 16.86 -12.08
C ALA A 188 2.74 17.30 -13.27
N LEU A 189 3.19 18.34 -14.00
CA LEU A 189 2.53 18.81 -15.22
C LEU A 189 3.26 18.24 -16.45
N LEU A 190 2.66 17.28 -17.10
CA LEU A 190 3.23 16.49 -18.19
C LEU A 190 2.48 16.71 -19.51
N GLY A 191 3.11 16.29 -20.60
CA GLY A 191 2.54 16.37 -21.94
C GLY A 191 3.63 16.68 -22.97
N ARG A 192 3.35 16.42 -24.25
CA ARG A 192 4.26 16.71 -25.36
C ARG A 192 4.58 18.21 -25.48
N PRO A 193 5.59 18.63 -26.25
CA PRO A 193 5.84 20.05 -26.52
C PRO A 193 4.59 20.74 -27.13
N ASN A 194 4.40 22.02 -26.85
CA ASN A 194 3.36 22.90 -27.41
C ASN A 194 1.90 22.58 -27.08
N VAL A 195 1.61 21.61 -26.18
CA VAL A 195 0.24 21.34 -25.68
C VAL A 195 -0.28 22.41 -24.72
N GLY A 196 0.57 23.38 -24.31
CA GLY A 196 0.15 24.51 -23.48
C GLY A 196 0.50 24.39 -22.00
N LYS A 197 1.48 23.55 -21.61
CA LYS A 197 1.94 23.41 -20.20
C LYS A 197 2.34 24.76 -19.58
N SER A 198 3.23 25.50 -20.26
CA SER A 198 3.68 26.82 -19.77
C SER A 198 2.55 27.83 -19.71
N SER A 199 1.62 27.79 -20.68
CA SER A 199 0.44 28.67 -20.69
C SER A 199 -0.48 28.37 -19.51
N LEU A 200 -0.72 27.08 -19.21
CA LEU A 200 -1.51 26.69 -18.06
C LEU A 200 -0.84 27.12 -16.77
N LEU A 201 0.45 26.81 -16.58
CA LEU A 201 1.18 27.17 -15.36
C LEU A 201 1.17 28.69 -15.14
N ASN A 202 1.43 29.50 -16.18
CA ASN A 202 1.39 30.95 -16.10
C ASN A 202 -0.03 31.46 -15.75
N LYS A 203 -1.07 30.82 -16.29
CA LYS A 203 -2.46 31.19 -15.99
C LYS A 203 -2.83 30.87 -14.54
N LEU A 204 -2.41 29.71 -14.05
CA LEU A 204 -2.57 29.29 -12.66
C LEU A 204 -1.84 30.24 -11.70
N ALA A 205 -0.56 30.57 -11.98
CA ALA A 205 0.24 31.50 -11.20
C ALA A 205 -0.26 32.97 -11.27
N GLY A 206 -0.92 33.35 -12.36
CA GLY A 206 -1.43 34.72 -12.57
C GLY A 206 -2.76 35.01 -11.88
N HIS A 207 -3.52 34.01 -11.48
CA HIS A 207 -4.85 34.19 -10.87
C HIS A 207 -4.80 34.58 -9.39
N GLN A 208 -3.72 34.23 -8.68
CA GLN A 208 -3.49 34.74 -7.31
C GLN A 208 -1.99 34.71 -7.00
N ARG A 209 -1.30 35.82 -7.22
CA ARG A 209 -0.03 36.10 -6.55
C ARG A 209 -0.30 36.42 -5.08
N SER A 210 -0.55 35.43 -4.26
CA SER A 210 -0.32 35.57 -2.82
C SER A 210 1.18 35.34 -2.59
N LEU A 211 1.87 36.42 -2.24
CA LEU A 211 3.24 36.39 -1.74
C LEU A 211 3.24 35.52 -0.48
N VAL A 212 3.57 34.25 -0.60
CA VAL A 212 3.98 33.47 0.56
C VAL A 212 5.41 33.90 0.86
N ASP A 213 5.57 34.73 1.90
CA ASP A 213 6.87 35.12 2.46
C ASP A 213 7.72 33.86 2.69
N PRO A 214 9.02 33.94 2.39
CA PRO A 214 9.91 32.79 2.60
C PRO A 214 10.11 32.59 4.11
N VAL A 215 9.33 31.68 4.70
CA VAL A 215 9.67 31.15 6.03
C VAL A 215 11.00 30.42 5.90
N ALA A 216 12.04 30.99 6.50
CA ALA A 216 13.36 30.41 6.54
C ALA A 216 13.31 29.05 7.24
N GLY A 217 13.63 27.96 6.50
CA GLY A 217 13.76 26.63 7.09
C GLY A 217 13.26 25.45 6.26
N THR A 218 12.59 25.66 5.11
CA THR A 218 12.26 24.55 4.20
C THR A 218 13.27 24.52 3.06
N THR A 219 14.00 23.43 2.90
CA THR A 219 14.85 23.15 1.74
C THR A 219 13.97 23.18 0.49
N ARG A 220 13.98 24.33 -0.20
CA ARG A 220 13.31 24.51 -1.50
C ARG A 220 14.25 24.03 -2.57
N ASP A 221 13.84 23.01 -3.30
CA ASP A 221 14.38 22.77 -4.62
C ASP A 221 14.03 24.00 -5.49
N PRO A 222 14.99 24.69 -6.09
CA PRO A 222 14.75 25.92 -6.88
C PRO A 222 13.92 25.70 -8.15
N VAL A 223 13.37 24.51 -8.32
CA VAL A 223 12.71 23.98 -9.53
C VAL A 223 11.19 23.85 -9.35
N ASP A 224 10.67 23.93 -8.11
CA ASP A 224 9.26 23.75 -7.78
C ASP A 224 8.54 25.09 -7.62
N GLU A 225 7.25 25.14 -7.99
CA GLU A 225 6.40 26.32 -7.91
C GLU A 225 5.17 26.06 -7.05
N LEU A 226 4.93 26.93 -6.07
CA LEU A 226 3.71 26.89 -5.26
C LEU A 226 2.62 27.72 -5.93
N VAL A 227 1.44 27.12 -6.09
CA VAL A 227 0.28 27.73 -6.73
C VAL A 227 -0.94 27.52 -5.83
N GLU A 228 -1.65 28.59 -5.53
CA GLU A 228 -2.91 28.52 -4.82
C GLU A 228 -4.07 28.29 -5.80
N LEU A 229 -4.81 27.20 -5.64
CA LEU A 229 -5.95 26.83 -6.48
C LEU A 229 -7.11 26.36 -5.60
N GLY A 230 -8.26 26.99 -5.75
CA GLY A 230 -9.46 26.62 -4.98
C GLY A 230 -9.30 26.76 -3.47
N GLY A 231 -8.49 27.70 -2.99
CA GLY A 231 -8.20 27.89 -1.56
C GLY A 231 -7.20 26.88 -0.96
N THR A 232 -6.60 26.02 -1.80
CA THR A 232 -5.58 25.04 -1.40
C THR A 232 -4.27 25.32 -2.12
N THR A 233 -3.14 25.25 -1.41
CA THR A 233 -1.82 25.40 -2.00
C THR A 233 -1.36 24.06 -2.60
N TRP A 234 -0.94 24.10 -3.86
CA TRP A 234 -0.40 22.98 -4.61
C TRP A 234 1.06 23.23 -4.97
N ARG A 235 1.88 22.19 -4.98
CA ARG A 235 3.28 22.26 -5.39
C ARG A 235 3.45 21.62 -6.75
N PHE A 236 3.70 22.42 -7.77
CA PHE A 236 4.04 21.94 -9.10
C PHE A 236 5.53 21.61 -9.15
N VAL A 237 5.86 20.34 -9.37
CA VAL A 237 7.24 19.85 -9.39
C VAL A 237 7.86 19.98 -10.78
N ASP A 238 9.20 20.20 -10.86
CA ASP A 238 9.99 20.32 -12.09
C ASP A 238 9.51 21.42 -13.08
N THR A 239 9.06 22.55 -12.57
CA THR A 239 8.55 23.66 -13.40
C THR A 239 9.65 24.37 -14.20
N ALA A 240 10.92 24.28 -13.81
CA ALA A 240 12.05 24.89 -14.55
C ALA A 240 12.20 24.29 -15.96
N GLY A 241 11.93 22.98 -16.12
CA GLY A 241 11.91 22.33 -17.42
C GLY A 241 10.78 22.82 -18.32
N ILE A 242 9.68 23.27 -17.73
CA ILE A 242 8.50 23.80 -18.44
C ILE A 242 8.76 25.23 -18.94
N ARG A 243 9.49 26.05 -18.17
CA ARG A 243 9.74 27.48 -18.50
C ARG A 243 10.90 27.71 -19.47
N ARG A 244 11.92 26.83 -19.50
CA ARG A 244 13.02 26.97 -20.46
C ARG A 244 12.56 26.58 -21.86
N ARG A 245 12.47 27.55 -22.76
CA ARG A 245 12.34 27.31 -24.21
C ARG A 245 13.51 26.47 -24.67
N PHE A 246 13.24 25.25 -25.10
CA PHE A 246 14.25 24.30 -25.52
C PHE A 246 14.83 24.70 -26.87
N ILE A 247 16.15 24.90 -26.96
CA ILE A 247 16.92 24.84 -28.18
C ILE A 247 16.89 23.35 -28.61
N GLN A 248 16.28 23.11 -29.77
CA GLN A 248 16.21 21.77 -30.38
C GLN A 248 17.62 21.29 -30.68
N ASN A 249 18.05 20.19 -30.04
CA ASN A 249 19.15 19.38 -30.52
C ASN A 249 18.73 17.89 -30.49
N GLN A 250 19.25 17.16 -31.48
CA GLN A 250 19.01 15.72 -31.67
C GLN A 250 19.34 14.97 -30.36
N GLY A 251 18.38 14.17 -29.85
CA GLY A 251 18.45 13.48 -28.56
C GLY A 251 17.36 13.90 -27.55
N ALA A 252 16.47 14.81 -27.92
CA ALA A 252 15.46 15.41 -27.03
C ALA A 252 14.50 14.40 -26.39
N ASP A 253 14.18 13.29 -27.04
CA ASP A 253 13.21 12.32 -26.57
C ASP A 253 13.71 11.53 -25.35
N TYR A 254 14.98 11.16 -25.32
CA TYR A 254 15.57 10.44 -24.18
C TYR A 254 15.61 11.32 -22.92
N TYR A 255 16.05 12.57 -23.04
CA TYR A 255 16.08 13.52 -21.92
C TYR A 255 14.68 13.94 -21.47
N ALA A 256 13.71 14.00 -22.38
CA ALA A 256 12.32 14.25 -22.04
C ALA A 256 11.72 13.10 -21.21
N ALA A 257 12.02 11.85 -21.58
CA ALA A 257 11.59 10.67 -20.81
C ALA A 257 12.21 10.61 -19.40
N LEU A 258 13.51 10.90 -19.27
CA LEU A 258 14.21 10.95 -17.98
C LEU A 258 13.63 12.02 -17.05
N ARG A 259 13.31 13.22 -17.58
CA ARG A 259 12.67 14.29 -16.78
C ARG A 259 11.26 13.93 -16.37
N THR A 260 10.49 13.33 -17.29
CA THR A 260 9.15 12.83 -16.95
C THR A 260 9.21 11.81 -15.82
N ALA A 261 10.17 10.88 -15.84
CA ALA A 261 10.39 9.93 -14.76
C ALA A 261 10.75 10.63 -13.44
N GLY A 262 11.72 11.57 -13.46
CA GLY A 262 12.11 12.33 -12.27
C GLY A 262 10.98 13.20 -11.67
N ALA A 263 10.15 13.80 -12.52
CA ALA A 263 8.96 14.53 -12.05
C ALA A 263 7.93 13.58 -11.44
N LEU A 264 7.73 12.40 -12.03
CA LEU A 264 6.82 11.38 -11.50
C LEU A 264 7.28 10.82 -10.16
N ASP A 265 8.58 10.61 -9.96
CA ASP A 265 9.12 10.11 -8.69
C ASP A 265 8.80 11.05 -7.52
N ARG A 266 8.72 12.35 -7.78
CA ARG A 266 8.46 13.39 -6.78
C ARG A 266 7.00 13.77 -6.63
N ALA A 267 6.14 13.43 -7.61
CA ALA A 267 4.72 13.80 -7.62
C ALA A 267 3.82 12.76 -6.95
N GLU A 268 2.68 13.21 -6.44
CA GLU A 268 1.57 12.37 -5.98
C GLU A 268 0.53 12.20 -7.09
N VAL A 269 0.28 13.28 -7.85
CA VAL A 269 -0.65 13.30 -8.97
C VAL A 269 0.01 13.88 -10.21
N ALA A 270 -0.25 13.27 -11.36
CA ALA A 270 0.19 13.77 -12.66
C ALA A 270 -1.01 14.34 -13.43
N VAL A 271 -0.84 15.56 -13.91
CA VAL A 271 -1.71 16.21 -14.88
C VAL A 271 -1.09 16.06 -16.25
N VAL A 272 -1.70 15.23 -17.10
CA VAL A 272 -1.24 15.05 -18.49
C VAL A 272 -2.06 15.94 -19.41
N LEU A 273 -1.39 16.98 -19.95
CA LEU A 273 -2.00 17.86 -20.96
C LEU A 273 -1.91 17.25 -22.34
N VAL A 274 -3.06 17.26 -23.01
CA VAL A 274 -3.23 16.83 -24.40
C VAL A 274 -3.82 18.00 -25.21
N ASP A 275 -3.35 18.18 -26.42
CA ASP A 275 -3.93 19.15 -27.35
C ASP A 275 -5.23 18.60 -27.95
N ALA A 276 -6.36 19.17 -27.56
CA ALA A 276 -7.67 18.71 -28.00
C ALA A 276 -7.95 19.02 -29.47
N SER A 277 -7.27 20.01 -30.06
CA SER A 277 -7.46 20.42 -31.45
C SER A 277 -6.82 19.48 -32.48
N GLU A 278 -5.90 18.61 -32.00
CA GLU A 278 -5.15 17.65 -32.80
C GLU A 278 -5.47 16.21 -32.42
N PRO A 279 -5.24 15.20 -33.30
CA PRO A 279 -5.35 13.80 -32.93
C PRO A 279 -4.41 13.40 -31.79
N LEU A 280 -4.84 12.42 -30.98
CA LEU A 280 -3.98 11.81 -29.96
C LEU A 280 -2.75 11.18 -30.63
N THR A 281 -1.56 11.53 -30.16
CA THR A 281 -0.32 11.02 -30.68
C THR A 281 0.22 9.85 -29.85
N GLU A 282 1.11 9.05 -30.42
CA GLU A 282 1.82 7.99 -29.68
C GLU A 282 2.58 8.53 -28.46
N GLN A 283 3.09 9.77 -28.57
CA GLN A 283 3.80 10.43 -27.47
C GLN A 283 2.85 10.76 -26.30
N ASP A 284 1.61 11.21 -26.58
CA ASP A 284 0.58 11.42 -25.54
C ASP A 284 0.26 10.09 -24.81
N LEU A 285 0.04 9.02 -25.58
CA LEU A 285 -0.24 7.69 -25.03
C LEU A 285 0.93 7.14 -24.22
N ARG A 286 2.16 7.38 -24.65
CA ARG A 286 3.37 6.97 -23.94
C ARG A 286 3.51 7.70 -22.60
N ILE A 287 3.26 9.01 -22.55
CA ILE A 287 3.32 9.78 -21.29
C ILE A 287 2.24 9.27 -20.31
N ILE A 288 1.01 9.02 -20.78
CA ILE A 288 -0.05 8.44 -19.96
C ILE A 288 0.36 7.07 -19.40
N SER A 289 0.95 6.21 -20.24
CA SER A 289 1.44 4.89 -19.81
C SER A 289 2.53 5.01 -18.75
N MET A 290 3.48 5.95 -18.88
CA MET A 290 4.52 6.20 -17.88
C MET A 290 3.94 6.61 -16.53
N VAL A 291 2.86 7.42 -16.50
CA VAL A 291 2.18 7.80 -15.24
C VAL A 291 1.54 6.57 -14.57
N ILE A 292 0.88 5.72 -15.37
CA ILE A 292 0.23 4.49 -14.90
C ILE A 292 1.28 3.52 -14.32
N GLU A 293 2.39 3.33 -15.04
CA GLU A 293 3.51 2.46 -14.61
C GLU A 293 4.20 2.98 -13.35
N ALA A 294 4.37 4.30 -13.23
CA ALA A 294 4.89 4.95 -12.03
C ALA A 294 3.92 4.89 -10.83
N GLY A 295 2.68 4.44 -11.04
CA GLY A 295 1.70 4.29 -9.98
C GLY A 295 1.18 5.61 -9.41
N ARG A 296 1.24 6.72 -10.14
CA ARG A 296 0.77 8.03 -9.67
C ARG A 296 -0.70 8.25 -9.99
N ALA A 297 -1.38 9.07 -9.18
CA ALA A 297 -2.71 9.53 -9.52
C ALA A 297 -2.67 10.28 -10.85
N LEU A 298 -3.71 10.16 -11.68
CA LEU A 298 -3.73 10.66 -13.04
C LEU A 298 -4.97 11.49 -13.31
N VAL A 299 -4.76 12.69 -13.85
CA VAL A 299 -5.79 13.54 -14.44
C VAL A 299 -5.39 13.84 -15.89
N ILE A 300 -6.29 13.63 -16.84
CA ILE A 300 -6.07 13.94 -18.25
C ILE A 300 -6.78 15.27 -18.58
N VAL A 301 -6.01 16.23 -19.07
CA VAL A 301 -6.50 17.57 -19.39
C VAL A 301 -6.43 17.81 -20.89
N TYR A 302 -7.58 17.94 -21.51
CA TYR A 302 -7.74 18.31 -22.91
C TYR A 302 -7.71 19.84 -23.03
N ASN A 303 -6.55 20.36 -23.41
CA ASN A 303 -6.30 21.79 -23.54
C ASN A 303 -6.62 22.29 -24.96
N LYS A 304 -6.66 23.61 -25.14
CA LYS A 304 -7.06 24.32 -26.36
C LYS A 304 -8.51 24.04 -26.78
N TRP A 305 -9.37 23.86 -25.79
CA TRP A 305 -10.79 23.56 -26.01
C TRP A 305 -11.54 24.69 -26.72
N ASP A 306 -10.97 25.88 -26.76
CA ASP A 306 -11.45 27.05 -27.55
C ASP A 306 -11.33 26.84 -29.05
N LEU A 307 -10.46 25.92 -29.49
CA LEU A 307 -10.24 25.57 -30.90
C LEU A 307 -11.03 24.32 -31.36
N VAL A 308 -11.79 23.71 -30.46
CA VAL A 308 -12.48 22.44 -30.69
C VAL A 308 -13.93 22.74 -31.12
N ASP A 309 -14.29 22.42 -32.36
CA ASP A 309 -15.64 22.42 -32.84
C ASP A 309 -16.40 21.11 -32.54
N SER A 310 -17.67 21.05 -32.89
CA SER A 310 -18.54 19.90 -32.62
C SER A 310 -18.12 18.62 -33.37
N GLU A 311 -17.46 18.75 -34.52
CA GLU A 311 -16.98 17.62 -35.31
C GLU A 311 -15.73 17.04 -34.68
N ARG A 312 -14.75 17.91 -34.32
CA ARG A 312 -13.54 17.53 -33.62
C ARG A 312 -13.85 16.90 -32.26
N GLN A 313 -14.83 17.43 -31.51
CA GLN A 313 -15.25 16.85 -30.23
C GLN A 313 -15.72 15.40 -30.41
N ARG A 314 -16.60 15.12 -31.37
CA ARG A 314 -17.08 13.75 -31.66
C ARG A 314 -15.95 12.81 -32.08
N TYR A 315 -14.97 13.34 -32.81
CA TYR A 315 -13.80 12.56 -33.21
C TYR A 315 -12.90 12.24 -32.02
N LEU A 316 -12.63 13.22 -31.18
CA LEU A 316 -11.83 13.05 -29.97
C LEU A 316 -12.44 11.99 -29.01
N GLU A 317 -13.75 11.99 -28.82
CA GLU A 317 -14.41 10.98 -27.99
C GLU A 317 -14.20 9.56 -28.53
N ARG A 318 -14.27 9.37 -29.85
CA ARG A 318 -13.95 8.06 -30.46
C ARG A 318 -12.48 7.67 -30.32
N GLU A 319 -11.56 8.63 -30.41
CA GLU A 319 -10.14 8.39 -30.18
C GLU A 319 -9.88 7.94 -28.72
N ILE A 320 -10.49 8.62 -27.77
CA ILE A 320 -10.40 8.29 -26.34
C ILE A 320 -10.90 6.87 -26.09
N ASP A 321 -12.06 6.52 -26.62
CA ASP A 321 -12.64 5.20 -26.45
C ASP A 321 -11.77 4.07 -27.04
N ARG A 322 -11.12 4.36 -28.14
CA ARG A 322 -10.28 3.39 -28.84
C ARG A 322 -8.88 3.29 -28.23
N GLN A 323 -8.24 4.42 -27.89
CA GLN A 323 -6.82 4.46 -27.54
C GLN A 323 -6.56 4.54 -26.04
N LEU A 324 -7.50 5.09 -25.25
CA LEU A 324 -7.33 5.28 -23.80
C LEU A 324 -8.17 4.29 -22.96
N HIS A 325 -8.41 3.09 -23.50
CA HIS A 325 -9.19 2.07 -22.79
C HIS A 325 -8.57 1.64 -21.44
N ASN A 326 -7.25 1.76 -21.28
CA ASN A 326 -6.49 1.47 -20.05
C ASN A 326 -6.48 2.64 -19.05
N ALA A 327 -6.92 3.84 -19.46
CA ALA A 327 -6.96 5.06 -18.66
C ALA A 327 -8.37 5.66 -18.52
N ARG A 328 -9.44 4.91 -18.85
CA ARG A 328 -10.83 5.38 -18.74
C ARG A 328 -11.24 5.84 -17.35
N TRP A 329 -10.57 5.33 -16.35
CA TRP A 329 -10.78 5.65 -14.95
C TRP A 329 -10.19 7.01 -14.52
N ALA A 330 -9.34 7.62 -15.35
CA ALA A 330 -8.75 8.92 -15.07
C ALA A 330 -9.81 10.03 -15.27
N PRO A 331 -9.98 10.96 -14.32
CA PRO A 331 -10.77 12.16 -14.51
C PRO A 331 -10.29 12.93 -15.75
N ARG A 332 -11.25 13.44 -16.51
CA ARG A 332 -11.00 14.21 -17.74
C ARG A 332 -11.52 15.63 -17.57
N VAL A 333 -10.69 16.61 -17.90
CA VAL A 333 -11.04 18.02 -17.82
C VAL A 333 -10.76 18.70 -19.15
N ASN A 334 -11.74 19.39 -19.70
CA ASN A 334 -11.62 20.15 -20.93
C ASN A 334 -11.39 21.61 -20.57
N ILE A 335 -10.24 22.18 -20.95
CA ILE A 335 -9.85 23.54 -20.58
C ILE A 335 -9.35 24.33 -21.79
N SER A 336 -9.31 25.65 -21.65
CA SER A 336 -8.45 26.50 -22.46
C SER A 336 -7.51 27.29 -21.57
N ALA A 337 -6.23 26.94 -21.60
CA ALA A 337 -5.20 27.68 -20.88
C ALA A 337 -5.02 29.12 -21.42
N ALA A 338 -5.35 29.35 -22.70
CA ALA A 338 -5.28 30.67 -23.33
C ALA A 338 -6.36 31.61 -22.76
N THR A 339 -7.62 31.15 -22.75
CA THR A 339 -8.77 31.97 -22.31
C THR A 339 -9.03 31.90 -20.82
N GLY A 340 -8.57 30.83 -20.15
CA GLY A 340 -8.89 30.55 -18.73
C GLY A 340 -10.16 29.73 -18.55
N ARG A 341 -10.83 29.33 -19.64
CA ARG A 341 -12.08 28.58 -19.56
C ARG A 341 -11.92 27.25 -18.87
N HIS A 342 -12.77 26.95 -17.88
CA HIS A 342 -12.90 25.70 -17.13
C HIS A 342 -11.64 25.27 -16.34
N ILE A 343 -10.71 26.18 -16.04
CA ILE A 343 -9.55 25.88 -15.19
C ILE A 343 -9.97 25.57 -13.75
N ASP A 344 -11.07 26.14 -13.29
CA ASP A 344 -11.72 25.86 -12.01
C ASP A 344 -12.04 24.38 -11.78
N ARG A 345 -12.27 23.62 -12.86
CA ARG A 345 -12.55 22.19 -12.81
C ARG A 345 -11.32 21.32 -12.52
N LEU A 346 -10.13 21.90 -12.55
CA LEU A 346 -8.89 21.15 -12.31
C LEU A 346 -8.79 20.67 -10.86
N VAL A 347 -9.12 21.54 -9.89
CA VAL A 347 -9.02 21.19 -8.45
C VAL A 347 -9.93 20.02 -8.09
N PRO A 348 -11.23 20.01 -8.39
CA PRO A 348 -12.07 18.84 -8.12
C PRO A 348 -11.58 17.54 -8.77
N ALA A 349 -10.97 17.64 -9.96
CA ALA A 349 -10.40 16.48 -10.64
C ALA A 349 -9.13 15.95 -9.93
N LEU A 350 -8.26 16.84 -9.44
CA LEU A 350 -7.08 16.50 -8.65
C LEU A 350 -7.48 15.83 -7.34
N GLU A 351 -8.41 16.43 -6.60
CA GLU A 351 -8.92 15.90 -5.34
C GLU A 351 -9.56 14.52 -5.53
N LYS A 352 -10.37 14.36 -6.57
CA LYS A 352 -10.98 13.06 -6.91
C LYS A 352 -9.92 11.99 -7.21
N ALA A 353 -8.88 12.34 -7.97
CA ALA A 353 -7.81 11.42 -8.32
C ALA A 353 -6.97 11.01 -7.10
N LEU A 354 -6.67 11.97 -6.23
CA LEU A 354 -5.94 11.71 -4.97
C LEU A 354 -6.77 10.86 -4.01
N ALA A 355 -8.06 11.16 -3.85
CA ALA A 355 -8.96 10.35 -3.02
C ALA A 355 -8.99 8.89 -3.48
N GLY A 356 -9.09 8.63 -4.80
CA GLY A 356 -9.02 7.29 -5.35
C GLY A 356 -7.65 6.63 -5.11
N TRP A 357 -6.56 7.40 -5.19
CA TRP A 357 -5.19 6.93 -5.00
C TRP A 357 -4.89 6.58 -3.53
N GLU A 358 -5.58 7.23 -2.59
CA GLU A 358 -5.48 7.03 -1.14
C GLU A 358 -6.54 6.09 -0.58
N THR A 359 -7.45 5.60 -1.43
CA THR A 359 -8.54 4.74 -0.99
C THR A 359 -8.03 3.43 -0.41
N ARG A 360 -8.45 3.15 0.82
CA ARG A 360 -8.23 1.90 1.52
C ARG A 360 -9.51 1.10 1.63
N VAL A 361 -9.43 -0.17 1.30
CA VAL A 361 -10.53 -1.13 1.45
C VAL A 361 -10.23 -2.05 2.64
N PRO A 362 -11.08 -2.09 3.67
CA PRO A 362 -10.93 -3.04 4.78
C PRO A 362 -10.90 -4.48 4.28
N THR A 363 -10.00 -5.29 4.82
CA THR A 363 -9.74 -6.68 4.35
C THR A 363 -10.99 -7.54 4.40
N GLY A 364 -11.81 -7.41 5.45
CA GLY A 364 -13.09 -8.14 5.56
C GLY A 364 -14.06 -7.80 4.44
N ARG A 365 -14.24 -6.49 4.13
CA ARG A 365 -15.10 -6.02 3.04
C ARG A 365 -14.56 -6.48 1.67
N LEU A 366 -13.25 -6.42 1.47
CA LEU A 366 -12.59 -6.89 0.26
C LEU A 366 -12.85 -8.38 0.02
N ASN A 367 -12.69 -9.23 1.05
CA ASN A 367 -12.86 -10.66 0.91
C ASN A 367 -14.34 -11.09 0.80
N ALA A 368 -15.26 -10.41 1.47
CA ALA A 368 -16.71 -10.63 1.30
C ALA A 368 -17.13 -10.34 -0.15
N TRP A 369 -16.71 -9.20 -0.71
CA TRP A 369 -16.94 -8.85 -2.10
C TRP A 369 -16.30 -9.86 -3.06
N LEU A 370 -15.03 -10.24 -2.83
CA LEU A 370 -14.30 -11.19 -3.68
C LEU A 370 -14.98 -12.56 -3.71
N THR A 371 -15.51 -13.03 -2.59
CA THR A 371 -16.26 -14.29 -2.52
C THR A 371 -17.51 -14.23 -3.41
N GLY A 372 -18.26 -13.12 -3.34
CA GLY A 372 -19.41 -12.90 -4.23
C GLY A 372 -19.02 -12.82 -5.71
N LEU A 373 -17.94 -12.11 -6.03
CA LEU A 373 -17.42 -11.99 -7.40
C LEU A 373 -17.03 -13.35 -7.99
N VAL A 374 -16.30 -14.16 -7.23
CA VAL A 374 -15.83 -15.49 -7.66
C VAL A 374 -17.00 -16.48 -7.79
N ALA A 375 -18.02 -16.38 -6.93
CA ALA A 375 -19.23 -17.19 -7.04
C ALA A 375 -20.02 -16.86 -8.31
N ALA A 376 -20.13 -15.56 -8.66
CA ALA A 376 -20.83 -15.12 -9.86
C ALA A 376 -20.04 -15.38 -11.16
N THR A 377 -18.71 -15.23 -11.11
CA THR A 377 -17.83 -15.38 -12.26
C THR A 377 -16.55 -16.12 -11.84
N PRO A 378 -16.58 -17.45 -11.80
CA PRO A 378 -15.40 -18.21 -11.38
C PRO A 378 -14.24 -18.10 -12.39
N PRO A 379 -12.99 -18.23 -11.93
CA PRO A 379 -11.83 -18.27 -12.82
C PRO A 379 -11.92 -19.37 -13.88
N PRO A 380 -11.39 -19.17 -15.10
CA PRO A 380 -11.44 -20.16 -16.16
C PRO A 380 -10.64 -21.42 -15.82
N VAL A 381 -11.13 -22.57 -16.30
CA VAL A 381 -10.45 -23.87 -16.18
C VAL A 381 -9.26 -23.92 -17.13
N ARG A 382 -8.10 -24.33 -16.64
CA ARG A 382 -6.89 -24.53 -17.44
C ARG A 382 -6.26 -25.86 -17.10
N GLY A 383 -5.95 -26.66 -18.13
CA GLY A 383 -5.34 -27.99 -17.95
C GLY A 383 -6.17 -28.92 -17.05
N GLY A 384 -7.50 -28.87 -17.16
CA GLY A 384 -8.42 -29.70 -16.37
C GLY A 384 -8.53 -29.25 -14.89
N ARG A 385 -7.92 -28.12 -14.48
CA ARG A 385 -7.99 -27.60 -13.11
C ARG A 385 -8.47 -26.16 -13.10
N GLN A 386 -9.41 -25.86 -12.21
CA GLN A 386 -9.89 -24.51 -11.95
C GLN A 386 -9.10 -23.92 -10.77
N PRO A 387 -8.38 -22.79 -10.95
CA PRO A 387 -7.71 -22.14 -9.82
C PRO A 387 -8.75 -21.56 -8.87
N LYS A 388 -8.56 -21.76 -7.56
CA LYS A 388 -9.38 -21.14 -6.53
C LYS A 388 -8.68 -19.87 -6.05
N ILE A 389 -9.42 -18.77 -5.94
CA ILE A 389 -8.96 -17.59 -5.20
C ILE A 389 -9.31 -17.82 -3.73
N LEU A 390 -8.30 -17.84 -2.89
CA LEU A 390 -8.45 -18.17 -1.47
C LEU A 390 -8.85 -16.95 -0.65
N PHE A 391 -8.14 -15.84 -0.86
CA PHE A 391 -8.41 -14.53 -0.26
C PHE A 391 -7.59 -13.45 -0.99
N ALA A 392 -7.86 -12.18 -0.64
CA ALA A 392 -7.11 -11.04 -1.11
C ALA A 392 -6.74 -10.11 0.04
N THR A 393 -5.67 -9.34 -0.14
CA THR A 393 -5.30 -8.24 0.74
C THR A 393 -4.99 -7.00 -0.09
N GLN A 394 -5.27 -5.82 0.43
CA GLN A 394 -4.73 -4.59 -0.12
C GLN A 394 -3.35 -4.37 0.50
N ALA A 395 -2.35 -4.60 -0.29
CA ALA A 395 -0.96 -4.59 0.11
C ALA A 395 -0.33 -3.19 0.04
N GLY A 396 -0.93 -2.24 -0.64
CA GLY A 396 -0.49 -0.85 -0.78
C GLY A 396 -1.66 0.08 -1.05
N VAL A 397 -1.48 1.35 -0.66
CA VAL A 397 -2.49 2.41 -0.84
C VAL A 397 -2.07 3.41 -1.91
N ARG A 398 -0.78 3.67 -2.09
CA ARG A 398 -0.26 4.72 -2.97
C ARG A 398 0.77 4.18 -3.96
N PRO A 399 0.36 3.50 -5.04
CA PRO A 399 -1.01 3.26 -5.55
C PRO A 399 -1.70 2.09 -4.84
N PRO A 400 -3.06 1.96 -4.95
CA PRO A 400 -3.80 0.79 -4.48
C PRO A 400 -3.26 -0.49 -5.12
N HIS A 401 -2.69 -1.37 -4.30
CA HIS A 401 -2.11 -2.64 -4.73
C HIS A 401 -2.78 -3.80 -4.00
N PHE A 402 -3.39 -4.70 -4.75
CA PHE A 402 -4.08 -5.88 -4.25
C PHE A 402 -3.29 -7.14 -4.56
N VAL A 403 -3.21 -8.05 -3.59
CA VAL A 403 -2.59 -9.37 -3.75
C VAL A 403 -3.67 -10.42 -3.63
N LEU A 404 -3.88 -11.17 -4.71
CA LEU A 404 -4.77 -12.33 -4.75
C LEU A 404 -3.97 -13.59 -4.41
N PHE A 405 -4.39 -14.32 -3.41
CA PHE A 405 -3.81 -15.61 -3.05
C PHE A 405 -4.63 -16.73 -3.71
N THR A 406 -3.98 -17.57 -4.53
CA THR A 406 -4.66 -18.55 -5.37
C THR A 406 -4.06 -19.95 -5.21
N SER A 407 -4.86 -20.98 -5.51
CA SER A 407 -4.39 -22.37 -5.54
C SER A 407 -3.66 -22.75 -6.82
N GLY A 408 -3.64 -21.88 -7.83
CA GLY A 408 -3.03 -22.10 -9.13
C GLY A 408 -2.88 -20.81 -9.92
N PHE A 409 -2.34 -20.92 -11.12
CA PHE A 409 -2.12 -19.77 -12.00
C PHE A 409 -3.45 -19.11 -12.40
N LEU A 410 -3.49 -17.78 -12.33
CA LEU A 410 -4.62 -16.97 -12.75
C LEU A 410 -4.28 -16.22 -14.04
N GLU A 411 -5.10 -16.38 -15.06
CA GLU A 411 -4.88 -15.77 -16.37
C GLU A 411 -4.91 -14.23 -16.32
N ALA A 412 -4.14 -13.59 -17.20
CA ALA A 412 -4.07 -12.14 -17.29
C ALA A 412 -5.44 -11.49 -17.58
N GLY A 413 -6.29 -12.16 -18.36
CA GLY A 413 -7.65 -11.73 -18.66
C GLY A 413 -8.52 -11.66 -17.41
N TYR A 414 -8.45 -12.69 -16.55
CA TYR A 414 -9.21 -12.71 -15.31
C TYR A 414 -8.66 -11.70 -14.28
N ARG A 415 -7.35 -11.48 -14.24
CA ARG A 415 -6.77 -10.43 -13.39
C ARG A 415 -7.30 -9.05 -13.77
N ARG A 416 -7.33 -8.72 -15.08
CA ARG A 416 -7.91 -7.46 -15.58
C ARG A 416 -9.42 -7.35 -15.30
N PHE A 417 -10.14 -8.47 -15.35
CA PHE A 417 -11.55 -8.50 -14.92
C PHE A 417 -11.70 -8.15 -13.44
N VAL A 418 -10.91 -8.77 -12.55
CA VAL A 418 -10.93 -8.47 -11.11
C VAL A 418 -10.56 -7.00 -10.87
N GLU A 419 -9.52 -6.47 -11.53
CA GLU A 419 -9.12 -5.07 -11.43
C GLU A 419 -10.26 -4.11 -11.82
N ARG A 420 -10.93 -4.38 -12.94
CA ARG A 420 -12.09 -3.58 -13.38
C ARG A 420 -13.21 -3.62 -12.35
N ARG A 421 -13.55 -4.79 -11.83
CA ARG A 421 -14.61 -4.96 -10.84
C ARG A 421 -14.26 -4.32 -9.50
N LEU A 422 -12.98 -4.33 -9.09
CA LEU A 422 -12.49 -3.58 -7.93
C LEU A 422 -12.76 -2.07 -8.07
N ARG A 423 -12.49 -1.52 -9.27
CA ARG A 423 -12.75 -0.10 -9.56
C ARG A 423 -14.23 0.24 -9.45
N GLU A 424 -15.07 -0.59 -10.05
CA GLU A 424 -16.52 -0.40 -10.06
C GLU A 424 -17.12 -0.44 -8.64
N GLU A 425 -16.59 -1.31 -7.76
CA GLU A 425 -17.11 -1.49 -6.41
C GLU A 425 -16.58 -0.45 -5.42
N PHE A 426 -15.29 -0.14 -5.47
CA PHE A 426 -14.62 0.64 -4.43
C PHE A 426 -14.21 2.06 -4.85
N GLY A 427 -14.43 2.44 -6.11
CA GLY A 427 -14.30 3.83 -6.58
C GLY A 427 -12.85 4.33 -6.64
N PHE A 428 -11.95 3.64 -7.36
CA PHE A 428 -10.57 4.08 -7.57
C PHE A 428 -10.43 5.04 -8.77
N ASP A 429 -11.26 6.06 -8.82
CA ASP A 429 -11.18 7.08 -9.87
C ASP A 429 -9.85 7.83 -9.79
N GLY A 430 -9.21 8.04 -10.94
CA GLY A 430 -7.95 8.76 -11.03
C GLY A 430 -6.72 8.00 -10.52
N SER A 431 -6.87 6.74 -10.11
CA SER A 431 -5.75 5.95 -9.58
C SER A 431 -5.48 4.69 -10.40
N PRO A 432 -4.22 4.36 -10.71
CA PRO A 432 -3.88 3.04 -11.20
C PRO A 432 -4.05 2.02 -10.07
N VAL A 433 -4.79 0.93 -10.35
CA VAL A 433 -4.92 -0.20 -9.42
C VAL A 433 -4.01 -1.32 -9.87
N GLN A 434 -3.21 -1.84 -8.97
CA GLN A 434 -2.31 -2.96 -9.25
C GLN A 434 -2.90 -4.25 -8.65
N VAL A 435 -2.94 -5.32 -9.43
CA VAL A 435 -3.38 -6.64 -8.98
C VAL A 435 -2.28 -7.65 -9.24
N SER A 436 -1.69 -8.18 -8.18
CA SER A 436 -0.73 -9.26 -8.24
C SER A 436 -1.33 -10.59 -7.76
N VAL A 437 -0.74 -11.70 -8.19
CA VAL A 437 -1.20 -13.05 -7.83
C VAL A 437 -0.08 -13.80 -7.14
N ARG A 438 -0.38 -14.42 -6.01
CA ARG A 438 0.50 -15.36 -5.34
C ARG A 438 -0.11 -16.76 -5.38
N VAL A 439 0.55 -17.66 -6.06
CA VAL A 439 0.14 -19.08 -6.10
C VAL A 439 0.69 -19.78 -4.88
N ARG A 440 -0.21 -20.42 -4.11
CA ARG A 440 0.17 -21.24 -2.98
C ARG A 440 0.58 -22.63 -3.50
N ALA A 441 1.83 -23.02 -3.33
CA ALA A 441 2.29 -24.37 -3.63
C ALA A 441 1.51 -25.39 -2.79
N LYS A 442 0.93 -26.40 -3.44
CA LYS A 442 0.31 -27.53 -2.75
C LYS A 442 1.43 -28.28 -2.03
N ARG A 443 1.39 -28.36 -0.69
CA ARG A 443 2.25 -29.29 0.05
C ARG A 443 1.93 -30.69 -0.48
N GLU A 444 2.91 -31.37 -1.05
CA GLU A 444 2.83 -32.81 -1.26
C GLU A 444 2.65 -33.46 0.11
N SER A 445 1.47 -34.04 0.33
CA SER A 445 1.26 -34.91 1.46
C SER A 445 2.22 -36.10 1.26
N HIS A 446 3.30 -36.13 2.01
CA HIS A 446 4.05 -37.37 2.21
C HIS A 446 3.08 -38.35 2.88
N SER A 447 2.34 -39.10 2.06
CA SER A 447 1.70 -40.31 2.51
C SER A 447 2.84 -41.28 2.83
N GLY A 448 3.15 -41.36 4.11
CA GLY A 448 4.09 -42.35 4.61
C GLY A 448 3.66 -43.74 4.17
N ARG A 449 4.36 -44.30 3.21
CA ARG A 449 4.38 -45.75 3.03
C ARG A 449 4.87 -46.35 4.37
N ARG A 450 3.94 -46.91 5.13
CA ARG A 450 4.29 -47.85 6.20
C ARG A 450 5.05 -49.01 5.52
N PRO A 451 6.23 -49.41 6.01
CA PRO A 451 6.87 -50.59 5.55
C PRO A 451 5.98 -51.80 5.97
N ALA A 452 5.58 -52.59 4.96
CA ALA A 452 4.89 -53.80 5.17
C ALA A 452 5.70 -54.76 6.05
N GLY A 453 5.05 -55.34 7.03
CA GLY A 453 5.63 -56.14 8.06
C GLY A 453 6.51 -57.27 7.54
N ALA A 454 7.66 -57.46 8.20
CA ALA A 454 8.48 -58.63 8.09
C ALA A 454 7.71 -59.82 8.66
N ALA A 455 7.34 -60.72 7.78
CA ALA A 455 6.82 -62.05 8.14
C ALA A 455 7.90 -62.84 8.91
N ARG A 456 7.62 -63.15 10.16
CA ARG A 456 8.37 -64.16 10.91
C ARG A 456 8.24 -65.50 10.17
N ARG A 457 9.34 -66.08 9.73
CA ARG A 457 9.50 -67.50 9.53
C ARG A 457 10.28 -68.13 10.70
N ARG A 458 9.78 -69.25 11.09
CA ARG A 458 10.37 -70.18 12.08
C ARG A 458 11.84 -70.47 11.81
#